data_80e067af19d1ceaf43187bdd3a8a1580
#
_entry.id   80e067af19d1ceaf43187bdd3a8a1580
#
_cell.length_a   1.000
_cell.length_b   1.000
_cell.length_c   1.000
_cell.angle_alpha   90.00
_cell.angle_beta   90.00
_cell.angle_gamma   90.00
#
_symmetry.space_group_name_H-M   'P 1'
#
loop_
_entity.id
_entity.type
_entity.pdbx_description
1 polymer ?
#
loop_
_entity_poly.entity_id
_entity_poly.type
_entity_poly.pdbx_seq_one_letter_code
_entity_poly.pdbx_strand_id
1 'polypeptide(L)'
;QQRPSFERLSLIDEFFVSESQILAKELSVSDALIHFLMNSDFEGNVGNIKNIIKYACGNAYIHQKSQQTIQVKLLDMPLEYSYKFKEQLNKPRKKRADRIYYPEETRQVQLERNNQLFVQFFDQLLTGFSEVIENNKDIKLFLEEMVTKVTQVMDTLIFQEDYEKEQSLYAILNYHIRQSIDFMRE
;
A
#
# COMPACT_ATOMS: atom_id res chain seq x y z
N GLN A 1 7.80 11.26 -19.45
CA GLN A 1 6.43 11.23 -18.88
C GLN A 1 6.49 10.43 -17.59
N GLN A 2 6.17 11.06 -16.46
CA GLN A 2 6.02 10.35 -15.19
C GLN A 2 4.77 9.46 -15.28
N ARG A 3 4.93 8.19 -14.97
CA ARG A 3 3.79 7.23 -14.91
C ARG A 3 2.90 7.56 -13.72
N PRO A 4 1.58 7.30 -13.82
CA PRO A 4 0.70 7.42 -12.67
C PRO A 4 1.22 6.62 -11.47
N SER A 5 1.06 7.12 -10.26
CA SER A 5 1.58 6.50 -9.03
C SER A 5 1.09 5.06 -8.83
N PHE A 6 -0.13 4.75 -9.25
CA PHE A 6 -0.68 3.40 -9.22
C PHE A 6 0.08 2.41 -10.10
N GLU A 7 0.41 2.79 -11.34
CA GLU A 7 1.17 1.92 -12.25
C GLU A 7 2.59 1.67 -11.71
N ARG A 8 3.18 2.69 -11.10
CA ARG A 8 4.51 2.58 -10.51
C ARG A 8 4.51 1.61 -9.33
N LEU A 9 3.52 1.69 -8.45
CA LEU A 9 3.39 0.77 -7.32
C LEU A 9 3.18 -0.67 -7.80
N SER A 10 2.30 -0.88 -8.78
CA SER A 10 2.07 -2.21 -9.35
C SER A 10 3.35 -2.84 -9.91
N LEU A 11 4.20 -2.05 -10.55
CA LEU A 11 5.50 -2.52 -11.04
C LEU A 11 6.48 -2.85 -9.91
N ILE A 12 6.52 -2.04 -8.86
CA ILE A 12 7.35 -2.28 -7.68
C ILE A 12 6.92 -3.59 -7.02
N ASP A 13 5.62 -3.79 -6.81
CA ASP A 13 5.06 -5.01 -6.24
C ASP A 13 5.40 -6.24 -7.10
N GLU A 14 5.27 -6.15 -8.43
CA GLU A 14 5.64 -7.23 -9.36
C GLU A 14 7.12 -7.60 -9.27
N PHE A 15 8.01 -6.62 -9.10
CA PHE A 15 9.44 -6.87 -8.96
C PHE A 15 9.77 -7.54 -7.62
N PHE A 16 9.15 -7.12 -6.50
CA PHE A 16 9.35 -7.79 -5.22
C PHE A 16 8.80 -9.21 -5.21
N VAL A 17 7.65 -9.47 -5.84
CA VAL A 17 7.14 -10.85 -6.03
C VAL A 17 8.12 -11.68 -6.83
N SER A 18 8.66 -11.15 -7.94
CA SER A 18 9.65 -11.85 -8.74
C SER A 18 10.91 -12.19 -7.93
N GLU A 19 11.41 -11.26 -7.11
CA GLU A 19 12.59 -11.53 -6.26
C GLU A 19 12.26 -12.53 -5.15
N SER A 20 11.08 -12.48 -4.55
CA SER A 20 10.60 -13.46 -3.57
C SER A 20 10.58 -14.89 -4.17
N GLN A 21 10.12 -15.03 -5.40
CA GLN A 21 10.13 -16.29 -6.14
C GLN A 21 11.55 -16.80 -6.42
N ILE A 22 12.45 -15.90 -6.89
CA ILE A 22 13.85 -16.24 -7.17
C ILE A 22 14.58 -16.71 -5.92
N LEU A 23 14.35 -16.04 -4.79
CA LEU A 23 14.99 -16.37 -3.51
C LEU A 23 14.29 -17.54 -2.80
N ALA A 24 13.08 -17.94 -3.24
CA ALA A 24 12.20 -18.89 -2.58
C ALA A 24 11.99 -18.54 -1.08
N LYS A 25 11.81 -17.24 -0.79
CA LYS A 25 11.66 -16.67 0.55
C LYS A 25 10.57 -15.62 0.58
N GLU A 26 9.85 -15.56 1.70
CA GLU A 26 8.99 -14.44 2.01
C GLU A 26 9.83 -13.16 2.18
N LEU A 27 9.39 -12.05 1.60
CA LEU A 27 10.03 -10.75 1.75
C LEU A 27 9.14 -9.81 2.55
N SER A 28 9.65 -9.27 3.64
CA SER A 28 9.04 -8.17 4.39
C SER A 28 9.75 -6.87 4.03
N VAL A 29 9.12 -6.05 3.22
CA VAL A 29 9.71 -4.83 2.67
C VAL A 29 9.25 -3.62 3.45
N SER A 30 10.22 -2.86 3.99
CA SER A 30 9.92 -1.69 4.81
C SER A 30 9.15 -0.61 4.03
N ASP A 31 8.17 0.01 4.69
CA ASP A 31 7.44 1.17 4.17
C ASP A 31 8.39 2.27 3.66
N ALA A 32 9.52 2.46 4.35
CA ALA A 32 10.53 3.44 3.95
C ALA A 32 11.14 3.16 2.57
N LEU A 33 11.39 1.89 2.24
CA LEU A 33 11.92 1.49 0.95
C LEU A 33 10.88 1.66 -0.16
N ILE A 34 9.65 1.22 0.09
CA ILE A 34 8.54 1.40 -0.87
C ILE A 34 8.33 2.88 -1.17
N HIS A 35 8.26 3.71 -0.13
CA HIS A 35 8.11 5.16 -0.27
C HIS A 35 9.25 5.77 -1.09
N PHE A 36 10.49 5.38 -0.83
CA PHE A 36 11.64 5.85 -1.59
C PHE A 36 11.52 5.47 -3.08
N LEU A 37 11.19 4.21 -3.37
CA LEU A 37 11.02 3.72 -4.74
C LEU A 37 9.88 4.43 -5.47
N MET A 38 8.81 4.79 -4.77
CA MET A 38 7.67 5.51 -5.33
C MET A 38 8.00 6.95 -5.74
N ASN A 39 8.84 7.63 -4.94
CA ASN A 39 8.98 9.07 -5.00
C ASN A 39 10.32 9.57 -5.52
N SER A 40 11.25 8.67 -5.77
CA SER A 40 12.55 9.05 -6.36
C SER A 40 12.50 9.04 -7.87
N ASP A 41 13.08 10.07 -8.48
CA ASP A 41 13.36 10.07 -9.91
C ASP A 41 14.61 9.22 -10.18
N PHE A 42 14.40 8.11 -10.88
CA PHE A 42 15.48 7.25 -11.33
C PHE A 42 15.76 7.49 -12.80
N GLU A 43 16.99 7.85 -13.11
CA GLU A 43 17.48 7.87 -14.51
C GLU A 43 17.38 6.46 -15.08
N GLY A 44 16.73 6.29 -16.25
CA GLY A 44 16.56 4.99 -16.89
C GLY A 44 15.25 4.25 -16.58
N ASN A 45 14.29 4.88 -15.91
CA ASN A 45 12.93 4.36 -15.72
C ASN A 45 12.82 3.01 -14.97
N VAL A 46 11.95 2.11 -15.48
CA VAL A 46 11.56 0.83 -14.89
C VAL A 46 12.73 -0.12 -14.68
N GLY A 47 13.69 -0.15 -15.62
CA GLY A 47 14.85 -1.03 -15.52
C GLY A 47 15.74 -0.72 -14.33
N ASN A 48 15.89 0.56 -13.99
CA ASN A 48 16.70 0.96 -12.85
C ASN A 48 16.00 0.60 -11.52
N ILE A 49 14.68 0.82 -11.41
CA ILE A 49 13.91 0.39 -10.23
C ILE A 49 14.06 -1.12 -10.02
N LYS A 50 13.94 -1.93 -11.08
CA LYS A 50 14.13 -3.38 -11.02
C LYS A 50 15.52 -3.75 -10.50
N ASN A 51 16.58 -3.10 -10.99
CA ASN A 51 17.95 -3.37 -10.56
C ASN A 51 18.17 -2.99 -9.09
N ILE A 52 17.61 -1.88 -8.63
CA ILE A 52 17.69 -1.44 -7.23
C ILE A 52 17.00 -2.46 -6.32
N ILE A 53 15.79 -2.92 -6.68
CA ILE A 53 15.04 -3.91 -5.91
C ILE A 53 15.82 -5.22 -5.85
N LYS A 54 16.34 -5.70 -6.99
CA LYS A 54 17.16 -6.91 -7.05
C LYS A 54 18.39 -6.81 -6.15
N TYR A 55 19.09 -5.67 -6.19
CA TYR A 55 20.25 -5.44 -5.33
C TYR A 55 19.85 -5.46 -3.85
N ALA A 56 18.80 -4.71 -3.46
CA ALA A 56 18.36 -4.63 -2.08
C ALA A 56 17.93 -6.01 -1.53
N CYS A 57 17.16 -6.78 -2.30
CA CYS A 57 16.77 -8.14 -1.93
C CYS A 57 17.97 -9.08 -1.78
N GLY A 58 18.93 -9.02 -2.73
CA GLY A 58 20.13 -9.82 -2.68
C GLY A 58 21.02 -9.48 -1.47
N ASN A 59 21.18 -8.17 -1.19
CA ASN A 59 21.95 -7.70 -0.03
C ASN A 59 21.31 -8.15 1.29
N ALA A 60 20.00 -7.93 1.45
CA ALA A 60 19.24 -8.39 2.62
C ALA A 60 19.34 -9.92 2.80
N TYR A 61 19.24 -10.68 1.71
CA TYR A 61 19.32 -12.14 1.74
C TYR A 61 20.69 -12.64 2.23
N ILE A 62 21.79 -12.02 1.81
CA ILE A 62 23.16 -12.43 2.23
C ILE A 62 23.29 -12.43 3.75
N HIS A 63 22.68 -11.46 4.42
CA HIS A 63 22.74 -11.30 5.88
C HIS A 63 21.69 -12.11 6.65
N GLN A 64 20.68 -12.67 5.95
CA GLN A 64 19.51 -13.29 6.58
C GLN A 64 19.17 -14.68 5.99
N LYS A 65 20.14 -15.39 5.41
CA LYS A 65 19.94 -16.69 4.71
C LYS A 65 19.18 -17.73 5.51
N SER A 66 19.40 -17.79 6.81
CA SER A 66 18.76 -18.76 7.70
C SER A 66 17.34 -18.40 8.10
N GLN A 67 16.88 -17.19 7.82
CA GLN A 67 15.53 -16.73 8.18
C GLN A 67 14.52 -17.19 7.13
N GLN A 68 13.28 -17.44 7.58
CA GLN A 68 12.15 -17.77 6.68
C GLN A 68 11.67 -16.51 5.94
N THR A 69 11.57 -15.42 6.66
CA THR A 69 11.20 -14.10 6.12
C THR A 69 12.42 -13.21 6.04
N ILE A 70 12.72 -12.68 4.88
CA ILE A 70 13.81 -11.73 4.65
C ILE A 70 13.30 -10.31 4.82
N GLN A 71 13.85 -9.56 5.74
CA GLN A 71 13.53 -8.15 5.94
C GLN A 71 14.35 -7.29 5.00
N VAL A 72 13.70 -6.68 4.01
CA VAL A 72 14.34 -5.78 3.04
C VAL A 72 14.10 -4.34 3.48
N LYS A 73 15.17 -3.67 3.86
CA LYS A 73 15.14 -2.30 4.39
C LYS A 73 15.78 -1.32 3.42
N LEU A 74 15.54 -0.06 3.65
CA LEU A 74 16.14 1.02 2.87
C LEU A 74 17.68 0.99 2.89
N LEU A 75 18.28 0.52 3.97
CA LEU A 75 19.74 0.38 4.12
C LEU A 75 20.34 -0.73 3.24
N ASP A 76 19.51 -1.62 2.70
CA ASP A 76 19.95 -2.69 1.81
C ASP A 76 20.17 -2.21 0.37
N MET A 77 19.75 -0.98 0.05
CA MET A 77 19.96 -0.38 -1.26
C MET A 77 21.43 -0.04 -1.55
N PRO A 78 21.79 0.14 -2.84
CA PRO A 78 23.11 0.64 -3.21
C PRO A 78 23.43 1.99 -2.55
N LEU A 79 24.67 2.15 -2.07
CA LEU A 79 25.11 3.35 -1.34
C LEU A 79 24.97 4.65 -2.13
N GLU A 80 25.00 4.57 -3.46
CA GLU A 80 24.83 5.72 -4.36
C GLU A 80 23.48 6.43 -4.20
N TYR A 81 22.47 5.76 -3.63
CA TYR A 81 21.15 6.35 -3.34
C TYR A 81 21.03 6.94 -1.93
N SER A 82 22.04 6.77 -1.09
CA SER A 82 21.98 7.19 0.33
C SER A 82 21.79 8.70 0.51
N TYR A 83 22.27 9.53 -0.39
CA TYR A 83 22.09 10.98 -0.33
C TYR A 83 20.66 11.42 -0.68
N LYS A 84 20.03 10.78 -1.70
CA LYS A 84 18.63 11.04 -2.07
C LYS A 84 17.67 10.68 -0.94
N PHE A 85 18.06 9.68 -0.16
CA PHE A 85 17.31 9.24 1.00
C PHE A 85 17.28 10.28 2.14
N LYS A 86 18.40 10.93 2.44
CA LYS A 86 18.45 11.97 3.48
C LYS A 86 17.49 13.13 3.21
N GLU A 87 17.31 13.49 1.96
CA GLU A 87 16.37 14.55 1.56
C GLU A 87 14.91 14.14 1.79
N GLN A 88 14.57 12.87 1.58
CA GLN A 88 13.21 12.37 1.76
C GLN A 88 12.84 12.11 3.22
N LEU A 89 13.82 11.72 4.08
CA LEU A 89 13.59 11.49 5.50
C LEU A 89 13.11 12.74 6.24
N ASN A 90 13.46 13.92 5.76
CA ASN A 90 13.10 15.20 6.38
C ASN A 90 11.65 15.63 6.07
N LYS A 91 10.95 14.92 5.17
CA LYS A 91 9.55 15.21 4.87
C LYS A 91 8.64 14.48 5.87
N PRO A 92 7.67 15.17 6.48
CA PRO A 92 6.71 14.52 7.36
C PRO A 92 5.92 13.49 6.54
N ARG A 93 5.85 12.27 7.04
CA ARG A 93 5.09 11.19 6.41
C ARG A 93 4.35 10.35 7.44
N LYS A 94 3.20 9.82 7.07
CA LYS A 94 2.50 8.82 7.84
C LYS A 94 3.23 7.49 7.68
N LYS A 95 3.68 6.90 8.78
CA LYS A 95 4.31 5.57 8.75
C LYS A 95 3.23 4.52 8.48
N ARG A 96 3.48 3.65 7.51
CA ARG A 96 2.63 2.52 7.15
C ARG A 96 3.25 1.20 7.58
N ALA A 97 2.46 0.12 7.54
CA ALA A 97 2.96 -1.22 7.77
C ALA A 97 3.90 -1.65 6.63
N ASP A 98 4.85 -2.52 6.97
CA ASP A 98 5.72 -3.15 5.98
C ASP A 98 4.88 -4.04 5.05
N ARG A 99 5.29 -4.12 3.78
CA ARG A 99 4.63 -4.97 2.78
C ARG A 99 5.25 -6.35 2.76
N ILE A 100 4.41 -7.38 2.69
CA ILE A 100 4.85 -8.77 2.65
C ILE A 100 4.58 -9.33 1.26
N TYR A 101 5.59 -9.98 0.68
CA TYR A 101 5.53 -10.65 -0.62
C TYR A 101 5.88 -12.12 -0.45
N TYR A 102 5.06 -12.98 -1.03
CA TYR A 102 5.20 -14.44 -0.91
C TYR A 102 5.70 -15.05 -2.21
N PRO A 103 6.53 -16.12 -2.15
CA PRO A 103 7.06 -16.78 -3.35
C PRO A 103 5.97 -17.37 -4.27
N GLU A 104 4.83 -17.75 -3.69
CA GLU A 104 3.70 -18.32 -4.43
C GLU A 104 2.83 -17.25 -5.11
N GLU A 105 3.02 -15.98 -4.76
CA GLU A 105 2.22 -14.90 -5.33
C GLU A 105 2.58 -14.64 -6.78
N THR A 106 1.55 -14.50 -7.60
CA THR A 106 1.64 -13.97 -8.94
C THR A 106 0.95 -12.61 -8.99
N ARG A 107 1.22 -11.82 -10.04
CA ARG A 107 0.49 -10.56 -10.28
C ARG A 107 -1.03 -10.77 -10.24
N GLN A 108 -1.49 -11.89 -10.79
CA GLN A 108 -2.92 -12.21 -10.81
C GLN A 108 -3.46 -12.46 -9.40
N VAL A 109 -2.73 -13.20 -8.56
CA VAL A 109 -3.12 -13.44 -7.15
C VAL A 109 -3.16 -12.13 -6.36
N GLN A 110 -2.21 -11.22 -6.58
CA GLN A 110 -2.24 -9.90 -5.95
C GLN A 110 -3.45 -9.08 -6.39
N LEU A 111 -3.77 -9.07 -7.69
CA LEU A 111 -4.95 -8.38 -8.21
C LEU A 111 -6.24 -8.97 -7.63
N GLU A 112 -6.34 -10.29 -7.56
CA GLU A 112 -7.48 -10.98 -6.96
C GLU A 112 -7.63 -10.65 -5.47
N ARG A 113 -6.53 -10.64 -4.72
CA ARG A 113 -6.53 -10.23 -3.29
C ARG A 113 -6.98 -8.77 -3.12
N ASN A 114 -6.48 -7.87 -3.95
CA ASN A 114 -6.90 -6.48 -3.93
C ASN A 114 -8.39 -6.33 -4.25
N ASN A 115 -8.88 -7.06 -5.26
CA ASN A 115 -10.30 -7.08 -5.59
C ASN A 115 -11.14 -7.63 -4.44
N GLN A 116 -10.69 -8.69 -3.76
CA GLN A 116 -11.37 -9.24 -2.58
C GLN A 116 -11.47 -8.24 -1.44
N LEU A 117 -10.43 -7.43 -1.19
CA LEU A 117 -10.48 -6.38 -0.18
C LEU A 117 -11.55 -5.33 -0.50
N PHE A 118 -11.68 -4.95 -1.77
CA PHE A 118 -12.76 -4.05 -2.19
C PHE A 118 -14.13 -4.68 -2.02
N VAL A 119 -14.32 -5.93 -2.46
CA VAL A 119 -15.60 -6.64 -2.32
C VAL A 119 -15.98 -6.73 -0.83
N GLN A 120 -15.06 -7.15 0.03
CA GLN A 120 -15.31 -7.21 1.47
C GLN A 120 -15.65 -5.85 2.08
N PHE A 121 -14.98 -4.79 1.64
CA PHE A 121 -15.29 -3.43 2.09
C PHE A 121 -16.72 -3.03 1.70
N PHE A 122 -17.12 -3.26 0.44
CA PHE A 122 -18.47 -2.94 -0.02
C PHE A 122 -19.55 -3.77 0.67
N ASP A 123 -19.32 -5.07 0.90
CA ASP A 123 -20.26 -5.93 1.64
C ASP A 123 -20.46 -5.42 3.07
N GLN A 124 -19.39 -5.01 3.74
CA GLN A 124 -19.46 -4.45 5.09
C GLN A 124 -20.15 -3.07 5.10
N LEU A 125 -19.92 -2.27 4.07
CA LEU A 125 -20.59 -1.00 3.89
C LEU A 125 -22.10 -1.21 3.76
N LEU A 126 -22.55 -2.10 2.87
CA LEU A 126 -23.97 -2.40 2.65
C LEU A 126 -24.63 -2.99 3.90
N THR A 127 -23.96 -3.93 4.58
CA THR A 127 -24.47 -4.51 5.83
C THR A 127 -24.63 -3.43 6.90
N GLY A 128 -23.63 -2.58 7.09
CA GLY A 128 -23.70 -1.49 8.06
C GLY A 128 -24.78 -0.45 7.74
N PHE A 129 -25.03 -0.17 6.46
CA PHE A 129 -26.16 0.67 6.05
C PHE A 129 -27.49 0.05 6.48
N SER A 130 -27.71 -1.24 6.22
CA SER A 130 -28.94 -1.92 6.65
C SER A 130 -29.13 -1.86 8.16
N GLU A 131 -28.07 -2.11 8.95
CA GLU A 131 -28.11 -2.01 10.41
C GLU A 131 -28.47 -0.60 10.92
N VAL A 132 -27.97 0.46 10.26
CA VAL A 132 -28.28 1.85 10.62
C VAL A 132 -29.71 2.19 10.26
N ILE A 133 -30.22 1.76 9.10
CA ILE A 133 -31.61 2.00 8.65
C ILE A 133 -32.59 1.31 9.61
N GLU A 134 -32.29 0.08 10.04
CA GLU A 134 -33.11 -0.67 10.99
C GLU A 134 -33.00 -0.17 12.44
N ASN A 135 -32.25 0.91 12.69
CA ASN A 135 -31.91 1.46 14.01
C ASN A 135 -31.21 0.47 14.97
N ASN A 136 -30.56 -0.56 14.41
CA ASN A 136 -29.77 -1.52 15.17
C ASN A 136 -28.36 -1.01 15.47
N LYS A 137 -27.92 0.08 14.80
CA LYS A 137 -26.59 0.67 14.94
C LYS A 137 -26.63 2.19 14.90
N ASP A 138 -25.85 2.82 15.76
CA ASP A 138 -25.67 4.27 15.75
C ASP A 138 -24.89 4.72 14.51
N ILE A 139 -25.43 5.75 13.83
CA ILE A 139 -24.85 6.28 12.59
C ILE A 139 -23.43 6.82 12.79
N LYS A 140 -23.15 7.44 13.96
CA LYS A 140 -21.83 8.01 14.23
C LYS A 140 -20.80 6.91 14.39
N LEU A 141 -21.14 5.87 15.13
CA LEU A 141 -20.28 4.69 15.30
C LEU A 141 -20.01 4.00 13.95
N PHE A 142 -21.03 3.83 13.13
CA PHE A 142 -20.89 3.28 11.79
C PHE A 142 -19.92 4.10 10.91
N LEU A 143 -20.06 5.45 10.91
CA LEU A 143 -19.17 6.31 10.16
C LEU A 143 -17.71 6.23 10.62
N GLU A 144 -17.47 6.18 11.94
CA GLU A 144 -16.12 6.03 12.49
C GLU A 144 -15.48 4.70 12.08
N GLU A 145 -16.25 3.61 12.09
CA GLU A 145 -15.79 2.30 11.61
C GLU A 145 -15.49 2.33 10.10
N MET A 146 -16.35 2.94 9.30
CA MET A 146 -16.15 3.02 7.84
C MET A 146 -14.93 3.87 7.49
N VAL A 147 -14.71 5.00 8.16
CA VAL A 147 -13.50 5.81 7.98
C VAL A 147 -12.24 4.98 8.29
N THR A 148 -12.26 4.22 9.38
CA THR A 148 -11.13 3.35 9.75
C THR A 148 -10.87 2.29 8.67
N LYS A 149 -11.92 1.66 8.16
CA LYS A 149 -11.79 0.63 7.10
C LYS A 149 -11.34 1.21 5.76
N VAL A 150 -11.87 2.37 5.37
CA VAL A 150 -11.38 3.08 4.17
C VAL A 150 -9.90 3.39 4.31
N THR A 151 -9.44 3.84 5.49
CA THR A 151 -8.02 4.06 5.74
C THR A 151 -7.22 2.78 5.50
N GLN A 152 -7.65 1.66 6.06
CA GLN A 152 -6.96 0.38 5.92
C GLN A 152 -6.89 -0.07 4.46
N VAL A 153 -8.00 0.03 3.72
CA VAL A 153 -8.05 -0.31 2.29
C VAL A 153 -7.14 0.62 1.48
N MET A 154 -7.20 1.92 1.75
CA MET A 154 -6.35 2.93 1.09
C MET A 154 -4.87 2.70 1.40
N ASP A 155 -4.51 2.44 2.64
CA ASP A 155 -3.14 2.14 3.05
C ASP A 155 -2.60 0.87 2.36
N THR A 156 -3.46 -0.06 2.01
CA THR A 156 -3.10 -1.30 1.32
C THR A 156 -2.98 -1.12 -0.20
N LEU A 157 -3.89 -0.33 -0.79
CA LEU A 157 -4.06 -0.26 -2.25
C LEU A 157 -3.49 1.00 -2.89
N ILE A 158 -3.41 2.10 -2.15
CA ILE A 158 -3.05 3.42 -2.70
C ILE A 158 -1.84 3.97 -1.94
N PHE A 159 -0.73 4.06 -2.65
CA PHE A 159 0.46 4.74 -2.18
C PHE A 159 0.45 6.18 -2.69
N GLN A 160 -0.14 7.11 -1.91
CA GLN A 160 -0.16 8.52 -2.27
C GLN A 160 0.65 9.36 -1.29
N GLU A 161 1.53 10.21 -1.82
CA GLU A 161 2.23 11.26 -1.07
C GLU A 161 1.31 12.43 -0.69
N ASP A 162 0.16 12.54 -1.31
CA ASP A 162 -0.66 13.73 -1.28
C ASP A 162 -1.66 13.65 -0.12
N TYR A 163 -1.20 14.05 1.07
CA TYR A 163 -2.02 14.15 2.28
C TYR A 163 -3.30 14.98 2.06
N GLU A 164 -3.24 16.02 1.21
CA GLU A 164 -4.41 16.85 0.88
C GLU A 164 -5.44 16.07 0.05
N LYS A 165 -4.99 15.22 -0.88
CA LYS A 165 -5.89 14.35 -1.66
C LYS A 165 -6.51 13.25 -0.80
N GLU A 166 -5.74 12.67 0.12
CA GLU A 166 -6.25 11.72 1.09
C GLU A 166 -7.34 12.35 1.96
N GLN A 167 -7.11 13.53 2.51
CA GLN A 167 -8.09 14.30 3.28
C GLN A 167 -9.34 14.65 2.46
N SER A 168 -9.15 15.05 1.21
CA SER A 168 -10.27 15.35 0.29
C SER A 168 -11.10 14.10 -0.02
N LEU A 169 -10.46 12.95 -0.21
CA LEU A 169 -11.14 11.69 -0.46
C LEU A 169 -11.96 11.24 0.75
N TYR A 170 -11.42 11.39 1.96
CA TYR A 170 -12.14 11.16 3.21
C TYR A 170 -13.36 12.05 3.36
N ALA A 171 -13.20 13.35 3.08
CA ALA A 171 -14.30 14.30 3.15
C ALA A 171 -15.41 13.95 2.17
N ILE A 172 -15.06 13.58 0.94
CA ILE A 172 -16.00 13.17 -0.12
C ILE A 172 -16.73 11.88 0.29
N LEU A 173 -16.02 10.85 0.74
CA LEU A 173 -16.60 9.59 1.18
C LEU A 173 -17.54 9.78 2.38
N ASN A 174 -17.11 10.52 3.39
CA ASN A 174 -17.96 10.84 4.54
C ASN A 174 -19.23 11.60 4.13
N TYR A 175 -19.11 12.56 3.23
CA TYR A 175 -20.24 13.31 2.70
C TYR A 175 -21.23 12.39 2.00
N HIS A 176 -20.78 11.55 1.06
CA HIS A 176 -21.64 10.65 0.31
C HIS A 176 -22.27 9.56 1.19
N ILE A 177 -21.54 9.02 2.16
CA ILE A 177 -22.10 8.05 3.10
C ILE A 177 -23.22 8.69 3.91
N ARG A 178 -23.03 9.91 4.45
CA ARG A 178 -24.08 10.63 5.20
C ARG A 178 -25.31 10.91 4.33
N GLN A 179 -25.11 11.45 3.14
CA GLN A 179 -26.21 11.74 2.20
C GLN A 179 -27.00 10.47 1.85
N SER A 180 -26.33 9.34 1.63
CA SER A 180 -26.98 8.08 1.32
C SER A 180 -27.80 7.55 2.49
N ILE A 181 -27.30 7.68 3.73
CA ILE A 181 -28.04 7.28 4.94
C ILE A 181 -29.25 8.20 5.16
N ASP A 182 -29.07 9.51 5.01
CA ASP A 182 -30.18 10.47 5.17
C ASP A 182 -31.29 10.20 4.15
N PHE A 183 -30.91 9.99 2.87
CA PHE A 183 -31.87 9.64 1.80
C PHE A 183 -32.64 8.34 2.06
N MET A 184 -32.01 7.33 2.68
CA MET A 184 -32.67 6.05 2.96
C MET A 184 -33.55 6.08 4.22
N ARG A 185 -33.45 7.13 5.04
CA ARG A 185 -34.30 7.34 6.24
C ARG A 185 -35.56 8.16 5.97
N GLU A 186 -35.61 8.88 4.83
CA GLU A 186 -36.84 9.56 4.31
C GLU A 186 -37.77 8.56 3.63
#